data_e8583016282e2684fef15e65b3fb3bb3
#
_entry.id   e8583016282e2684fef15e65b3fb3bb3
#
_cell.length_a   1.000
_cell.length_b   1.000
_cell.length_c   1.000
_cell.angle_alpha   90.00
_cell.angle_beta   90.00
_cell.angle_gamma   90.00
#
_symmetry.space_group_name_H-M   'P 1'
#
loop_
_entity.id
_entity.type
_entity.pdbx_description
1 polymer ?
#
loop_
_entity_poly.entity_id
_entity_poly.type
_entity_poly.pdbx_seq_one_letter_code
_entity_poly.pdbx_strand_id
1 'polypeptide(L)'
;NLTYHYPRVQWFNYGVNVNYLYNDYTGFFIWRSPEEPYIQSPLANMGRRENTFYIDPFLNYTNSEKGTTHRFKGRFFHRGSRIITHTTDKSLFDITNNMGFDISSVPEIINMAQNWQTELLPTFLPYLPEVMNGKVSGLMGELGKLGNHFFPTATSADYMDLISWVMGRTPLPDKNNVGAWLVDAMKPMEKKAPEATDHTYSYNLDYQFSKKFEHSQLTVGGTYERIHADSKVTGQHSSDNVATFLQYDHKFIDRLNVSVGVRLEYYRVDDFYREAETKIFGAKVPVKPVFRGGLNYELGEYSFIRASFGQGYRYPSVTEKFILKDIGGVGAFPNAELKAEQGYNAELGFKQGYKFGNLKGFIDVAGFYTRYKDMIEFRFGLFNNKTFDYIDGLSKLFNAFSSGDGLGIGAQFTNVGRAEIYGVDLSTSGVYEFNRDTRLAYTLGYVYTNPIDMDVDSRNAEEEANDDLMAMRSKSNDSKYLKYRQKHSVKGVFDLEWKQFNIGTNMSWKSKTLAVDYFMVDERTKAEPNLMDYMRSMLFGNLHDYWAENNKGYFVMDMRVGMKVTKNIHVQGLVNNLLNKRYSARPMDVGAPRTFILQVGANF
;
A
#
# COMPACT_ATOMS: atom_id res chain seq x y z
N ASN A 1 16.01 21.13 -8.60
CA ASN A 1 17.14 20.59 -7.85
C ASN A 1 18.35 21.50 -8.02
N LEU A 2 18.97 21.92 -6.95
CA LEU A 2 20.23 22.66 -6.94
C LEU A 2 21.24 21.88 -6.11
N THR A 3 22.38 21.56 -6.70
CA THR A 3 23.48 20.87 -6.01
C THR A 3 24.70 21.76 -6.04
N TYR A 4 25.25 22.05 -4.90
CA TYR A 4 26.53 22.71 -4.77
C TYR A 4 27.57 21.71 -4.23
N HIS A 5 28.70 21.62 -4.91
CA HIS A 5 29.77 20.71 -4.58
C HIS A 5 31.11 21.42 -4.70
N TYR A 6 31.96 21.31 -3.68
CA TYR A 6 33.30 21.90 -3.69
C TYR A 6 34.36 20.82 -3.92
N PRO A 7 34.88 20.63 -5.12
CA PRO A 7 35.75 19.51 -5.48
C PRO A 7 37.25 19.74 -5.30
N ARG A 8 37.70 20.90 -4.82
CA ARG A 8 39.08 21.34 -4.93
C ARG A 8 40.10 20.57 -4.09
N VAL A 9 39.67 19.73 -3.15
CA VAL A 9 40.61 19.01 -2.27
C VAL A 9 40.20 17.55 -2.23
N GLN A 10 41.05 16.64 -2.71
CA GLN A 10 40.74 15.20 -2.79
C GLN A 10 40.37 14.57 -1.44
N TRP A 11 40.86 15.14 -0.34
CA TRP A 11 40.63 14.65 1.01
C TRP A 11 39.44 15.30 1.71
N PHE A 12 38.88 16.40 1.18
CA PHE A 12 37.76 17.12 1.78
C PHE A 12 36.74 17.54 0.73
N ASN A 13 35.52 17.10 0.90
CA ASN A 13 34.44 17.30 -0.02
C ASN A 13 33.16 17.63 0.77
N TYR A 14 32.54 18.75 0.47
CA TYR A 14 31.30 19.16 1.09
C TYR A 14 30.34 19.78 0.06
N GLY A 15 29.07 19.80 0.41
CA GLY A 15 28.08 20.39 -0.44
C GLY A 15 26.70 20.41 0.18
N VAL A 16 25.77 20.93 -0.54
CA VAL A 16 24.37 20.96 -0.19
C VAL A 16 23.51 20.66 -1.41
N ASN A 17 22.51 19.78 -1.22
CA ASN A 17 21.47 19.57 -2.22
C ASN A 17 20.19 20.25 -1.73
N VAL A 18 19.58 21.05 -2.58
CA VAL A 18 18.30 21.70 -2.31
C VAL A 18 17.30 21.23 -3.33
N ASN A 19 16.16 20.77 -2.86
CA ASN A 19 15.11 20.24 -3.72
C ASN A 19 13.76 20.83 -3.34
N TYR A 20 13.00 21.18 -4.36
CA TYR A 20 11.61 21.56 -4.24
C TYR A 20 10.79 20.79 -5.26
N LEU A 21 9.67 20.22 -4.82
CA LEU A 21 8.75 19.45 -5.64
C LEU A 21 7.33 19.92 -5.35
N TYR A 22 6.57 20.17 -6.39
CA TYR A 22 5.14 20.40 -6.34
C TYR A 22 4.42 19.28 -7.08
N ASN A 23 3.43 18.67 -6.42
CA ASN A 23 2.56 17.66 -7.00
C ASN A 23 1.10 18.07 -6.81
N ASP A 24 0.32 17.93 -7.87
CA ASP A 24 -1.14 18.01 -7.83
C ASP A 24 -1.69 16.78 -8.53
N TYR A 25 -2.35 15.92 -7.79
CA TYR A 25 -2.82 14.65 -8.34
C TYR A 25 -4.10 14.16 -7.66
N THR A 26 -4.84 13.35 -8.38
CA THR A 26 -6.00 12.63 -7.86
C THR A 26 -5.60 11.19 -7.60
N GLY A 27 -5.81 10.73 -6.38
CA GLY A 27 -5.54 9.34 -6.00
C GLY A 27 -6.67 8.44 -6.47
N PHE A 28 -6.34 7.41 -7.24
CA PHE A 28 -7.26 6.34 -7.59
C PHE A 28 -7.12 5.24 -6.53
N PHE A 29 -8.15 5.06 -5.70
CA PHE A 29 -8.11 4.07 -4.61
C PHE A 29 -9.12 2.93 -4.82
N ILE A 30 -10.34 3.26 -5.25
CA ILE A 30 -11.43 2.33 -5.51
C ILE A 30 -12.11 2.74 -6.82
N TRP A 31 -12.35 1.81 -7.72
CA TRP A 31 -13.13 2.06 -8.94
C TRP A 31 -14.61 2.32 -8.63
N ARG A 32 -15.32 2.89 -9.58
CA ARG A 32 -16.76 3.09 -9.48
C ARG A 32 -17.54 1.79 -9.59
N SER A 33 -17.20 0.97 -10.59
CA SER A 33 -17.78 -0.35 -10.81
C SER A 33 -16.85 -1.21 -11.67
N PRO A 34 -17.10 -2.52 -11.79
CA PRO A 34 -16.40 -3.39 -12.73
C PRO A 34 -16.55 -2.96 -14.20
N GLU A 35 -17.66 -2.33 -14.56
CA GLU A 35 -17.94 -1.83 -15.91
C GLU A 35 -17.19 -0.53 -16.19
N GLU A 36 -17.02 0.32 -15.15
CA GLU A 36 -16.33 1.61 -15.20
C GLU A 36 -15.05 1.61 -14.33
N PRO A 37 -14.08 0.71 -14.59
CA PRO A 37 -12.94 0.47 -13.69
C PRO A 37 -11.87 1.56 -13.71
N TYR A 38 -11.94 2.48 -14.65
CA TYR A 38 -11.05 3.65 -14.74
C TYR A 38 -11.68 4.94 -14.22
N ILE A 39 -12.93 4.85 -13.77
CA ILE A 39 -13.63 5.95 -13.09
C ILE A 39 -13.52 5.71 -11.59
N GLN A 40 -13.14 6.74 -10.87
CA GLN A 40 -13.00 6.70 -9.43
C GLN A 40 -14.37 6.62 -8.74
N SER A 41 -14.46 5.81 -7.69
CA SER A 41 -15.65 5.78 -6.84
C SER A 41 -15.88 7.15 -6.20
N PRO A 42 -17.10 7.66 -6.20
CA PRO A 42 -17.43 8.89 -5.49
C PRO A 42 -17.19 8.77 -3.97
N LEU A 43 -17.27 7.56 -3.41
CA LEU A 43 -16.99 7.29 -1.99
C LEU A 43 -15.50 7.37 -1.63
N ALA A 44 -14.61 7.28 -2.61
CA ALA A 44 -13.17 7.28 -2.40
C ALA A 44 -12.45 8.28 -3.30
N ASN A 45 -13.14 9.34 -3.70
CA ASN A 45 -12.59 10.37 -4.56
C ASN A 45 -11.74 11.35 -3.75
N MET A 46 -10.43 11.23 -3.88
CA MET A 46 -9.47 12.03 -3.14
C MET A 46 -8.43 12.66 -4.07
N GLY A 47 -8.33 13.98 -4.01
CA GLY A 47 -7.23 14.74 -4.62
C GLY A 47 -6.20 15.12 -3.56
N ARG A 48 -4.97 15.35 -4.01
CA ARG A 48 -3.88 15.79 -3.13
C ARG A 48 -2.97 16.79 -3.83
N ARG A 49 -2.70 17.90 -3.14
CA ARG A 49 -1.69 18.88 -3.52
C ARG A 49 -0.57 18.86 -2.50
N GLU A 50 0.65 18.70 -2.96
CA GLU A 50 1.81 18.59 -2.10
C GLU A 50 2.90 19.56 -2.52
N ASN A 51 3.49 20.21 -1.51
CA ASN A 51 4.74 20.92 -1.62
C ASN A 51 5.77 20.20 -0.76
N THR A 52 6.85 19.74 -1.37
CA THR A 52 7.95 19.10 -0.66
C THR A 52 9.22 19.90 -0.85
N PHE A 53 9.86 20.22 0.25
CA PHE A 53 11.12 20.93 0.27
C PHE A 53 12.11 20.19 1.15
N TYR A 54 13.35 20.02 0.68
CA TYR A 54 14.39 19.47 1.52
C TYR A 54 15.76 20.03 1.19
N ILE A 55 16.61 20.11 2.22
CA ILE A 55 18.00 20.54 2.15
C ILE A 55 18.84 19.41 2.74
N ASP A 56 19.82 18.95 1.96
CA ASP A 56 20.72 17.87 2.35
C ASP A 56 22.18 18.39 2.35
N PRO A 57 22.69 18.94 3.45
CA PRO A 57 24.10 19.21 3.59
C PRO A 57 24.89 17.90 3.79
N PHE A 58 26.06 17.84 3.23
CA PHE A 58 26.98 16.74 3.43
C PHE A 58 28.42 17.21 3.56
N LEU A 59 29.22 16.42 4.27
CA LEU A 59 30.63 16.63 4.45
C LEU A 59 31.33 15.27 4.47
N ASN A 60 32.33 15.10 3.62
CA ASN A 60 33.18 13.92 3.59
C ASN A 60 34.64 14.34 3.78
N TYR A 61 35.30 13.70 4.73
CA TYR A 61 36.73 13.85 4.96
C TYR A 61 37.39 12.48 4.81
N THR A 62 38.40 12.39 3.96
CA THR A 62 39.14 11.14 3.73
C THR A 62 40.63 11.39 3.93
N ASN A 63 41.26 10.62 4.80
CA ASN A 63 42.69 10.58 4.95
C ASN A 63 43.23 9.26 4.40
N SER A 64 43.80 9.29 3.20
CA SER A 64 44.27 8.11 2.48
C SER A 64 45.47 7.46 3.20
N GLU A 65 46.37 8.23 3.80
CA GLU A 65 47.53 7.70 4.52
C GLU A 65 47.11 6.91 5.78
N LYS A 66 46.12 7.44 6.51
CA LYS A 66 45.57 6.78 7.71
C LYS A 66 44.49 5.77 7.38
N GLY A 67 44.03 5.69 6.12
CA GLY A 67 42.91 4.85 5.70
C GLY A 67 41.58 5.17 6.42
N THR A 68 41.35 6.44 6.80
CA THR A 68 40.16 6.85 7.53
C THR A 68 39.24 7.71 6.65
N THR A 69 37.95 7.49 6.80
CA THR A 69 36.91 8.31 6.16
C THR A 69 35.86 8.69 7.19
N HIS A 70 35.52 9.98 7.21
CA HIS A 70 34.43 10.54 8.01
C HIS A 70 33.37 11.04 7.03
N ARG A 71 32.13 10.63 7.23
CA ARG A 71 30.98 11.10 6.45
C ARG A 71 29.96 11.67 7.41
N PHE A 72 29.57 12.89 7.15
CA PHE A 72 28.45 13.53 7.85
C PHE A 72 27.40 13.91 6.82
N LYS A 73 26.14 13.59 7.10
CA LYS A 73 24.98 13.99 6.31
C LYS A 73 23.92 14.54 7.23
N GLY A 74 23.31 15.62 6.80
CA GLY A 74 22.12 16.16 7.42
C GLY A 74 20.98 16.18 6.42
N ARG A 75 19.75 16.18 6.91
CA ARG A 75 18.56 16.50 6.13
C ARG A 75 17.61 17.32 6.97
N PHE A 76 17.15 18.40 6.38
CA PHE A 76 15.92 19.03 6.77
C PHE A 76 14.89 18.77 5.67
N PHE A 77 13.74 18.26 6.06
CA PHE A 77 12.64 17.95 5.15
C PHE A 77 11.37 18.62 5.67
N HIS A 78 10.63 19.23 4.76
CA HIS A 78 9.28 19.72 5.00
C HIS A 78 8.37 19.29 3.87
N ARG A 79 7.21 18.74 4.24
CA ARG A 79 6.11 18.45 3.32
C ARG A 79 4.86 19.12 3.85
N GLY A 80 4.32 20.04 3.04
CA GLY A 80 2.97 20.56 3.23
C GLY A 80 2.04 19.89 2.23
N SER A 81 0.92 19.34 2.67
CA SER A 81 -0.06 18.77 1.77
C SER A 81 -1.48 19.22 2.11
N ARG A 82 -2.32 19.29 1.07
CA ARG A 82 -3.76 19.49 1.21
C ARG A 82 -4.46 18.29 0.61
N ILE A 83 -5.28 17.62 1.40
CA ILE A 83 -6.13 16.54 0.95
C ILE A 83 -7.47 17.15 0.60
N ILE A 84 -7.94 16.87 -0.62
CA ILE A 84 -9.22 17.35 -1.13
C ILE A 84 -10.10 16.11 -1.29
N THR A 85 -11.16 16.03 -0.51
CA THR A 85 -12.16 14.98 -0.66
C THR A 85 -13.25 15.50 -1.58
N HIS A 86 -13.63 14.72 -2.56
CA HIS A 86 -14.75 15.01 -3.46
C HIS A 86 -15.87 14.04 -3.15
N THR A 87 -17.07 14.55 -3.04
CA THR A 87 -18.31 13.76 -3.10
C THR A 87 -18.84 13.79 -4.53
N THR A 88 -19.89 13.01 -4.82
CA THR A 88 -20.57 13.12 -6.11
C THR A 88 -21.03 14.54 -6.38
N ASP A 89 -20.87 15.02 -7.60
CA ASP A 89 -21.37 16.31 -8.06
C ASP A 89 -22.80 16.22 -8.61
N LYS A 90 -23.41 15.04 -8.57
CA LYS A 90 -24.81 14.83 -8.97
C LYS A 90 -25.77 15.37 -7.92
N SER A 91 -26.91 15.89 -8.36
CA SER A 91 -28.02 16.18 -7.45
C SER A 91 -28.71 14.88 -6.99
N LEU A 92 -29.47 14.94 -5.90
CA LEU A 92 -30.30 13.80 -5.49
C LEU A 92 -31.29 13.41 -6.59
N PHE A 93 -31.84 14.40 -7.28
CA PHE A 93 -32.77 14.19 -8.38
C PHE A 93 -32.10 13.41 -9.53
N ASP A 94 -30.87 13.79 -9.93
CA ASP A 94 -30.16 13.06 -10.99
C ASP A 94 -29.88 11.62 -10.59
N ILE A 95 -29.47 11.39 -9.33
CA ILE A 95 -29.17 10.05 -8.81
C ILE A 95 -30.45 9.20 -8.81
N THR A 96 -31.51 9.69 -8.19
CA THR A 96 -32.77 8.94 -8.06
C THR A 96 -33.44 8.71 -9.39
N ASN A 97 -33.35 9.65 -10.33
CA ASN A 97 -33.86 9.48 -11.69
C ASN A 97 -33.11 8.36 -12.44
N ASN A 98 -31.78 8.27 -12.29
CA ASN A 98 -31.00 7.15 -12.85
C ASN A 98 -31.41 5.80 -12.27
N MET A 99 -31.83 5.78 -10.99
CA MET A 99 -32.31 4.58 -10.30
C MET A 99 -33.76 4.22 -10.69
N GLY A 100 -34.37 4.97 -11.57
CA GLY A 100 -35.77 4.77 -12.00
C GLY A 100 -36.80 5.24 -10.97
N PHE A 101 -36.44 6.17 -10.10
CA PHE A 101 -37.35 6.73 -9.10
C PHE A 101 -38.46 7.55 -9.76
N ASP A 102 -39.71 7.21 -9.46
CA ASP A 102 -40.85 8.00 -9.87
C ASP A 102 -41.20 9.03 -8.78
N ILE A 103 -41.14 10.29 -9.13
CA ILE A 103 -41.46 11.40 -8.20
C ILE A 103 -42.92 11.32 -7.66
N SER A 104 -43.79 10.62 -8.35
CA SER A 104 -45.18 10.36 -7.89
C SER A 104 -45.20 9.44 -6.65
N SER A 105 -44.10 8.72 -6.35
CA SER A 105 -43.97 7.90 -5.15
C SER A 105 -43.59 8.67 -3.89
N VAL A 106 -43.25 9.97 -4.00
CA VAL A 106 -42.86 10.81 -2.85
C VAL A 106 -43.92 10.85 -1.74
N PRO A 107 -45.22 11.02 -2.03
CA PRO A 107 -46.26 10.96 -1.01
C PRO A 107 -46.32 9.63 -0.27
N GLU A 108 -46.09 8.50 -0.97
CA GLU A 108 -46.05 7.16 -0.40
C GLU A 108 -44.88 7.04 0.58
N ILE A 109 -43.68 7.47 0.16
CA ILE A 109 -42.49 7.45 1.03
C ILE A 109 -42.68 8.31 2.26
N ILE A 110 -43.25 9.52 2.12
CA ILE A 110 -43.56 10.40 3.27
C ILE A 110 -44.54 9.72 4.22
N ASN A 111 -45.59 9.10 3.66
CA ASN A 111 -46.58 8.39 4.49
C ASN A 111 -45.94 7.23 5.24
N MET A 112 -45.13 6.40 4.57
CA MET A 112 -44.39 5.29 5.17
C MET A 112 -43.43 5.77 6.26
N ALA A 113 -42.72 6.89 6.03
CA ALA A 113 -41.80 7.46 7.02
C ALA A 113 -42.54 8.08 8.24
N GLN A 114 -43.67 8.75 8.01
CA GLN A 114 -44.47 9.34 9.10
C GLN A 114 -45.20 8.28 9.92
N ASN A 115 -45.65 7.23 9.27
CA ASN A 115 -46.40 6.13 9.86
C ASN A 115 -45.58 4.84 9.96
N TRP A 116 -44.26 4.94 10.18
CA TRP A 116 -43.35 3.81 10.15
C TRP A 116 -43.75 2.68 11.10
N GLN A 117 -44.40 3.01 12.24
CA GLN A 117 -44.87 2.02 13.23
C GLN A 117 -46.01 1.17 12.68
N THR A 118 -46.85 1.69 11.81
CA THR A 118 -48.00 1.00 11.25
C THR A 118 -47.76 0.48 9.84
N GLU A 119 -46.85 1.10 9.07
CA GLU A 119 -46.59 0.74 7.68
C GLU A 119 -45.34 -0.13 7.52
N LEU A 120 -44.22 0.25 8.15
CA LEU A 120 -42.96 -0.45 7.99
C LEU A 120 -42.71 -1.52 9.07
N LEU A 121 -42.99 -1.19 10.32
CA LEU A 121 -42.70 -2.09 11.42
C LEU A 121 -43.41 -3.47 11.31
N PRO A 122 -44.69 -3.56 10.91
CA PRO A 122 -45.35 -4.86 10.72
C PRO A 122 -44.72 -5.68 9.61
N THR A 123 -44.14 -5.05 8.62
CA THR A 123 -43.43 -5.73 7.50
C THR A 123 -42.14 -6.37 7.96
N PHE A 124 -41.41 -5.76 8.89
CA PHE A 124 -40.11 -6.20 9.34
C PHE A 124 -40.15 -7.01 10.67
N LEU A 125 -41.18 -6.78 11.51
CA LEU A 125 -41.32 -7.42 12.80
C LEU A 125 -41.29 -8.97 12.75
N PRO A 126 -41.90 -9.65 11.73
CA PRO A 126 -41.88 -11.10 11.63
C PRO A 126 -40.46 -11.68 11.47
N TYR A 127 -39.52 -10.91 10.94
CA TYR A 127 -38.14 -11.33 10.73
C TYR A 127 -37.23 -11.08 11.93
N LEU A 128 -37.70 -10.36 12.96
CA LEU A 128 -36.89 -10.05 14.14
C LEU A 128 -36.35 -11.30 14.85
N PRO A 129 -37.13 -12.38 15.05
CA PRO A 129 -36.63 -13.62 15.64
C PRO A 129 -35.56 -14.30 14.78
N GLU A 130 -35.67 -14.22 13.44
CA GLU A 130 -34.66 -14.75 12.53
C GLU A 130 -33.37 -13.95 12.61
N VAL A 131 -33.49 -12.63 12.66
CA VAL A 131 -32.35 -11.72 12.85
C VAL A 131 -31.64 -11.96 14.15
N MET A 132 -32.40 -12.17 15.25
CA MET A 132 -31.82 -12.50 16.55
C MET A 132 -31.11 -13.86 16.57
N ASN A 133 -31.50 -14.78 15.68
CA ASN A 133 -30.87 -16.08 15.47
C ASN A 133 -29.84 -16.10 14.32
N GLY A 134 -29.42 -14.94 13.86
CA GLY A 134 -28.38 -14.86 12.86
C GLY A 134 -28.84 -14.94 11.39
N LYS A 135 -30.15 -15.01 11.14
CA LYS A 135 -30.70 -15.10 9.78
C LYS A 135 -31.30 -13.78 9.33
N VAL A 136 -30.73 -13.19 8.29
CA VAL A 136 -31.21 -11.90 7.76
C VAL A 136 -31.82 -11.97 6.37
N SER A 137 -31.77 -13.14 5.73
CA SER A 137 -32.23 -13.31 4.33
C SER A 137 -33.68 -12.86 4.14
N GLY A 138 -34.57 -13.18 5.06
CA GLY A 138 -35.97 -12.74 5.01
C GLY A 138 -36.12 -11.23 5.08
N LEU A 139 -35.49 -10.61 6.08
CA LEU A 139 -35.48 -9.14 6.25
C LEU A 139 -34.89 -8.44 5.03
N MET A 140 -33.75 -8.91 4.52
CA MET A 140 -33.09 -8.30 3.35
C MET A 140 -33.89 -8.54 2.08
N GLY A 141 -34.62 -9.65 2.00
CA GLY A 141 -35.56 -9.88 0.89
C GLY A 141 -36.68 -8.83 0.87
N GLU A 142 -37.24 -8.46 2.02
CA GLU A 142 -38.27 -7.40 2.08
C GLU A 142 -37.69 -6.01 1.81
N LEU A 143 -36.51 -5.70 2.35
CA LEU A 143 -35.80 -4.45 2.01
C LEU A 143 -35.47 -4.38 0.53
N GLY A 144 -35.09 -5.50 -0.09
CA GLY A 144 -34.83 -5.56 -1.52
C GLY A 144 -36.09 -5.34 -2.36
N LYS A 145 -37.25 -5.89 -1.94
CA LYS A 145 -38.55 -5.62 -2.59
C LYS A 145 -38.92 -4.14 -2.51
N LEU A 146 -38.73 -3.53 -1.34
CA LEU A 146 -38.97 -2.10 -1.13
C LEU A 146 -38.02 -1.25 -1.99
N GLY A 147 -36.75 -1.62 -2.02
CA GLY A 147 -35.74 -0.97 -2.88
C GLY A 147 -36.12 -1.07 -4.36
N ASN A 148 -36.47 -2.26 -4.85
CA ASN A 148 -36.88 -2.46 -6.23
C ASN A 148 -38.21 -1.77 -6.58
N HIS A 149 -39.10 -1.60 -5.58
CA HIS A 149 -40.34 -0.86 -5.79
C HIS A 149 -40.09 0.63 -6.10
N PHE A 150 -39.22 1.28 -5.29
CA PHE A 150 -38.93 2.69 -5.48
C PHE A 150 -37.79 2.98 -6.47
N PHE A 151 -36.88 2.03 -6.67
CA PHE A 151 -35.68 2.17 -7.47
C PHE A 151 -35.46 0.98 -8.45
N PRO A 152 -36.38 0.75 -9.39
CA PRO A 152 -36.43 -0.47 -10.20
C PRO A 152 -35.23 -0.66 -11.13
N THR A 153 -34.51 0.40 -11.47
CA THR A 153 -33.35 0.33 -12.38
C THR A 153 -32.01 0.63 -11.67
N ALA A 154 -32.02 0.69 -10.34
CA ALA A 154 -30.84 1.02 -9.56
C ALA A 154 -29.69 0.02 -9.77
N THR A 155 -28.52 0.56 -10.02
CA THR A 155 -27.25 -0.19 -10.08
C THR A 155 -26.42 0.04 -8.83
N SER A 156 -25.39 -0.78 -8.62
CA SER A 156 -24.43 -0.54 -7.52
C SER A 156 -23.76 0.83 -7.61
N ALA A 157 -23.51 1.32 -8.82
CA ALA A 157 -22.93 2.64 -9.03
C ALA A 157 -23.89 3.76 -8.57
N ASP A 158 -25.20 3.58 -8.79
CA ASP A 158 -26.21 4.57 -8.34
C ASP A 158 -26.35 4.56 -6.82
N TYR A 159 -26.31 3.41 -6.18
CA TYR A 159 -26.28 3.33 -4.71
C TYR A 159 -25.01 3.98 -4.14
N MET A 160 -23.86 3.83 -4.78
CA MET A 160 -22.64 4.52 -4.39
C MET A 160 -22.75 6.04 -4.51
N ASP A 161 -23.35 6.54 -5.60
CA ASP A 161 -23.64 7.96 -5.77
C ASP A 161 -24.60 8.47 -4.68
N LEU A 162 -25.65 7.70 -4.37
CA LEU A 162 -26.62 8.04 -3.32
C LEU A 162 -25.99 8.10 -1.92
N ILE A 163 -25.20 7.10 -1.56
CA ILE A 163 -24.49 7.08 -0.27
C ILE A 163 -23.53 8.26 -0.19
N SER A 164 -22.75 8.51 -1.23
CA SER A 164 -21.82 9.64 -1.29
C SER A 164 -22.56 10.99 -1.16
N TRP A 165 -23.74 11.09 -1.79
CA TRP A 165 -24.58 12.28 -1.68
C TRP A 165 -25.08 12.48 -0.26
N VAL A 166 -25.63 11.45 0.40
CA VAL A 166 -26.11 11.50 1.79
C VAL A 166 -24.99 11.90 2.75
N MET A 167 -23.82 11.27 2.62
CA MET A 167 -22.67 11.54 3.49
C MET A 167 -22.09 12.94 3.28
N GLY A 168 -22.22 13.50 2.08
CA GLY A 168 -21.80 14.86 1.78
C GLY A 168 -22.72 15.95 2.33
N ARG A 169 -23.95 15.61 2.70
CA ARG A 169 -25.01 16.56 3.14
C ARG A 169 -25.45 16.34 4.58
N THR A 170 -24.52 16.40 5.49
CA THR A 170 -24.83 16.38 6.92
C THR A 170 -24.83 17.80 7.50
N PRO A 171 -25.71 18.10 8.47
CA PRO A 171 -26.71 17.22 9.07
C PRO A 171 -27.94 17.01 8.18
N LEU A 172 -28.63 15.86 8.40
CA LEU A 172 -29.95 15.64 7.82
C LEU A 172 -30.93 16.70 8.31
N PRO A 173 -31.98 17.04 7.52
CA PRO A 173 -32.92 18.09 7.90
C PRO A 173 -33.71 17.73 9.16
N ASP A 174 -33.94 18.69 10.02
CA ASP A 174 -34.98 18.55 11.01
C ASP A 174 -36.37 18.69 10.34
N LYS A 175 -37.38 18.21 11.02
CA LYS A 175 -38.77 18.24 10.53
C LYS A 175 -39.30 19.65 10.17
N ASN A 176 -38.65 20.72 10.66
CA ASN A 176 -39.05 22.08 10.44
C ASN A 176 -38.39 22.71 9.21
N ASN A 177 -37.39 22.06 8.65
CA ASN A 177 -36.57 22.59 7.55
C ASN A 177 -36.52 21.68 6.30
N VAL A 178 -37.41 20.68 6.21
CA VAL A 178 -37.45 19.70 5.12
C VAL A 178 -37.58 20.37 3.74
N GLY A 179 -38.40 21.41 3.62
CA GLY A 179 -38.61 22.07 2.34
C GLY A 179 -37.37 22.78 1.81
N ALA A 180 -36.66 23.52 2.66
CA ALA A 180 -35.42 24.18 2.26
C ALA A 180 -34.33 23.17 1.96
N TRP A 181 -34.25 22.08 2.72
CA TRP A 181 -33.33 20.99 2.49
C TRP A 181 -33.59 20.28 1.15
N LEU A 182 -34.85 20.00 0.80
CA LEU A 182 -35.22 19.42 -0.48
C LEU A 182 -34.80 20.30 -1.66
N VAL A 183 -35.04 21.62 -1.58
CA VAL A 183 -34.61 22.57 -2.61
C VAL A 183 -33.09 22.57 -2.77
N ASP A 184 -32.35 22.48 -1.67
CA ASP A 184 -30.88 22.35 -1.73
C ASP A 184 -30.46 20.99 -2.24
N ALA A 185 -31.16 19.92 -1.89
CA ALA A 185 -30.92 18.56 -2.36
C ALA A 185 -31.09 18.40 -3.89
N MET A 186 -31.90 19.24 -4.52
CA MET A 186 -32.04 19.25 -5.98
C MET A 186 -30.87 19.89 -6.72
N LYS A 187 -29.99 20.60 -6.02
CA LYS A 187 -28.80 21.20 -6.63
C LYS A 187 -27.65 20.19 -6.65
N PRO A 188 -26.81 20.19 -7.70
CA PRO A 188 -25.54 19.45 -7.69
C PRO A 188 -24.68 19.88 -6.49
N MET A 189 -23.93 18.96 -5.92
CA MET A 189 -23.02 19.29 -4.84
C MET A 189 -21.83 20.08 -5.38
N GLU A 190 -21.53 21.21 -4.75
CA GLU A 190 -20.29 21.90 -5.01
C GLU A 190 -19.11 21.08 -4.50
N LYS A 191 -18.00 21.09 -5.27
CA LYS A 191 -16.74 20.47 -4.82
C LYS A 191 -16.31 21.10 -3.51
N LYS A 192 -16.19 20.30 -2.47
CA LYS A 192 -15.73 20.80 -1.18
C LYS A 192 -14.32 21.39 -1.28
N ALA A 193 -14.10 22.50 -0.58
CA ALA A 193 -12.77 23.07 -0.40
C ALA A 193 -11.81 22.06 0.29
N PRO A 194 -10.49 22.28 0.23
CA PRO A 194 -9.52 21.42 0.88
C PRO A 194 -9.84 21.21 2.36
N GLU A 195 -10.13 19.98 2.76
CA GLU A 195 -10.62 19.68 4.12
C GLU A 195 -9.50 19.52 5.13
N ALA A 196 -8.33 19.05 4.70
CA ALA A 196 -7.22 18.81 5.60
C ALA A 196 -5.91 19.33 5.05
N THR A 197 -5.20 20.08 5.90
CA THR A 197 -3.81 20.46 5.66
C THR A 197 -2.94 19.62 6.58
N ASP A 198 -1.89 19.04 6.01
CA ASP A 198 -0.89 18.27 6.74
C ASP A 198 0.46 18.94 6.58
N HIS A 199 1.18 19.06 7.68
CA HIS A 199 2.57 19.48 7.69
C HIS A 199 3.44 18.41 8.35
N THR A 200 4.47 18.00 7.66
CA THR A 200 5.47 17.07 8.21
C THR A 200 6.83 17.71 8.12
N TYR A 201 7.52 17.75 9.24
CA TYR A 201 8.91 18.19 9.35
C TYR A 201 9.76 16.99 9.75
N SER A 202 10.90 16.80 9.10
CA SER A 202 11.88 15.79 9.52
C SER A 202 13.27 16.42 9.59
N TYR A 203 13.97 16.07 10.65
CA TYR A 203 15.39 16.41 10.87
C TYR A 203 16.14 15.09 10.96
N ASN A 204 17.12 14.92 10.10
CA ASN A 204 17.92 13.71 10.06
C ASN A 204 19.40 14.06 10.12
N LEU A 205 20.14 13.39 10.98
CA LEU A 205 21.59 13.50 11.12
C LEU A 205 22.19 12.10 11.02
N ASP A 206 23.19 11.94 10.19
CA ASP A 206 23.91 10.69 10.00
C ASP A 206 25.41 10.97 10.06
N TYR A 207 26.10 10.23 10.90
CA TYR A 207 27.55 10.25 10.97
C TYR A 207 28.11 8.85 10.85
N GLN A 208 29.11 8.70 10.00
CA GLN A 208 29.81 7.45 9.77
C GLN A 208 31.31 7.68 9.79
N PHE A 209 32.00 6.91 10.60
CA PHE A 209 33.45 6.75 10.58
C PHE A 209 33.80 5.39 9.98
N SER A 210 34.74 5.34 9.05
CA SER A 210 35.28 4.10 8.51
C SER A 210 36.79 4.10 8.58
N LYS A 211 37.36 2.99 9.02
CA LYS A 211 38.81 2.73 9.05
C LYS A 211 39.10 1.51 8.20
N LYS A 212 39.90 1.72 7.17
CA LYS A 212 40.40 0.66 6.30
C LYS A 212 41.75 0.17 6.84
N PHE A 213 41.88 -1.14 6.97
CA PHE A 213 43.12 -1.86 7.24
C PHE A 213 43.52 -2.65 6.00
N GLU A 214 44.59 -3.38 6.03
CA GLU A 214 45.10 -4.14 4.88
C GLU A 214 44.07 -5.15 4.33
N HIS A 215 43.49 -5.96 5.23
CA HIS A 215 42.51 -6.99 4.87
C HIS A 215 41.13 -6.79 5.52
N SER A 216 40.90 -5.66 6.15
CA SER A 216 39.62 -5.41 6.83
C SER A 216 39.21 -3.94 6.83
N GLN A 217 37.94 -3.72 7.13
CA GLN A 217 37.38 -2.40 7.32
C GLN A 217 36.46 -2.41 8.53
N LEU A 218 36.65 -1.45 9.41
CA LEU A 218 35.74 -1.17 10.51
C LEU A 218 34.91 0.07 10.16
N THR A 219 33.61 -0.04 10.31
CA THR A 219 32.67 1.09 10.14
C THR A 219 31.85 1.25 11.42
N VAL A 220 31.82 2.45 11.98
CA VAL A 220 31.04 2.80 13.16
C VAL A 220 30.26 4.07 12.86
N GLY A 221 29.04 4.15 13.31
CA GLY A 221 28.26 5.35 13.07
C GLY A 221 27.04 5.50 13.98
N GLY A 222 26.36 6.61 13.80
CA GLY A 222 25.13 6.92 14.49
C GLY A 222 24.19 7.73 13.63
N THR A 223 22.90 7.51 13.81
CA THR A 223 21.84 8.25 13.15
C THR A 223 20.88 8.81 14.18
N TYR A 224 20.37 9.99 13.91
CA TYR A 224 19.28 10.60 14.63
C TYR A 224 18.24 11.11 13.65
N GLU A 225 17.00 10.75 13.86
CA GLU A 225 15.87 11.27 13.10
C GLU A 225 14.78 11.74 14.07
N ARG A 226 14.29 12.95 13.82
CA ARG A 226 13.10 13.47 14.46
C ARG A 226 12.09 13.83 13.40
N ILE A 227 10.87 13.30 13.54
CA ILE A 227 9.73 13.63 12.69
C ILE A 227 8.69 14.32 13.55
N HIS A 228 8.18 15.44 13.08
CA HIS A 228 7.03 16.12 13.65
C HIS A 228 5.94 16.21 12.57
N ALA A 229 4.78 15.63 12.86
CA ALA A 229 3.61 15.66 12.01
C ALA A 229 2.52 16.51 12.68
N ASP A 230 2.02 17.50 11.98
CA ASP A 230 0.84 18.28 12.34
C ASP A 230 -0.20 18.08 11.25
N SER A 231 -1.21 17.29 11.54
CA SER A 231 -2.16 16.83 10.55
C SER A 231 -3.56 16.73 11.13
N LYS A 232 -4.54 17.18 10.38
CA LYS A 232 -5.95 16.93 10.71
C LYS A 232 -6.34 15.45 10.59
N VAL A 233 -5.51 14.66 9.90
CA VAL A 233 -5.77 13.24 9.63
C VAL A 233 -5.18 12.33 10.71
N THR A 234 -4.03 12.68 11.26
CA THR A 234 -3.34 11.87 12.26
C THR A 234 -3.24 12.55 13.64
N GLY A 235 -3.58 13.83 13.74
CA GLY A 235 -3.29 14.64 14.92
C GLY A 235 -1.88 15.20 14.91
N GLN A 236 -1.45 15.72 16.07
CA GLN A 236 -0.10 16.23 16.28
C GLN A 236 0.74 15.16 16.98
N HIS A 237 1.76 14.68 16.30
CA HIS A 237 2.64 13.64 16.81
C HIS A 237 4.10 13.96 16.51
N SER A 238 4.99 13.52 17.41
CA SER A 238 6.42 13.58 17.20
C SER A 238 7.05 12.21 17.42
N SER A 239 8.01 11.85 16.58
CA SER A 239 8.79 10.63 16.78
C SER A 239 10.29 10.94 16.78
N ASP A 240 11.02 10.24 17.62
CA ASP A 240 12.47 10.26 17.68
C ASP A 240 13.00 8.85 17.41
N ASN A 241 13.94 8.73 16.49
CA ASN A 241 14.69 7.51 16.24
C ASN A 241 16.18 7.81 16.41
N VAL A 242 16.83 7.08 17.31
CA VAL A 242 18.28 7.16 17.52
C VAL A 242 18.86 5.78 17.31
N ALA A 243 19.89 5.68 16.50
CA ALA A 243 20.59 4.41 16.35
C ALA A 243 22.10 4.59 16.29
N THR A 244 22.79 3.59 16.81
CA THR A 244 24.24 3.41 16.64
C THR A 244 24.50 2.08 15.96
N PHE A 245 25.54 2.02 15.16
CA PHE A 245 25.89 0.79 14.47
C PHE A 245 27.40 0.58 14.37
N LEU A 246 27.75 -0.68 14.31
CA LEU A 246 29.11 -1.16 14.04
C LEU A 246 29.04 -2.24 12.97
N GLN A 247 29.93 -2.15 12.00
CA GLN A 247 30.13 -3.17 10.98
C GLN A 247 31.62 -3.46 10.83
N TYR A 248 31.94 -4.72 10.73
CA TYR A 248 33.28 -5.19 10.46
C TYR A 248 33.27 -6.10 9.23
N ASP A 249 34.06 -5.71 8.23
CA ASP A 249 34.28 -6.44 6.98
C ASP A 249 35.70 -6.98 6.99
N HIS A 250 35.86 -8.26 6.70
CA HIS A 250 37.17 -8.91 6.70
C HIS A 250 37.34 -9.83 5.50
N LYS A 251 38.49 -9.70 4.85
CA LYS A 251 38.93 -10.57 3.77
C LYS A 251 39.86 -11.63 4.36
N PHE A 252 39.29 -12.79 4.73
CA PHE A 252 40.06 -13.88 5.40
C PHE A 252 41.11 -14.48 4.51
N ILE A 253 40.79 -14.70 3.26
CA ILE A 253 41.67 -15.13 2.18
C ILE A 253 41.31 -14.36 0.92
N ASP A 254 42.13 -14.40 -0.12
CA ASP A 254 41.86 -13.59 -1.32
C ASP A 254 40.47 -13.78 -1.94
N ARG A 255 39.82 -14.88 -1.62
CA ARG A 255 38.53 -15.27 -2.19
C ARG A 255 37.36 -15.24 -1.21
N LEU A 256 37.59 -15.02 0.10
CA LEU A 256 36.54 -15.05 1.11
C LEU A 256 36.39 -13.68 1.81
N ASN A 257 35.28 -13.03 1.57
CA ASN A 257 34.89 -11.81 2.27
C ASN A 257 33.74 -12.13 3.24
N VAL A 258 33.88 -11.70 4.49
CA VAL A 258 32.86 -11.82 5.54
C VAL A 258 32.55 -10.46 6.10
N SER A 259 31.27 -10.19 6.29
CA SER A 259 30.76 -8.96 6.90
C SER A 259 29.87 -9.30 8.08
N VAL A 260 30.08 -8.65 9.22
CA VAL A 260 29.20 -8.74 10.39
C VAL A 260 28.87 -7.35 10.89
N GLY A 261 27.65 -7.17 11.34
CA GLY A 261 27.21 -5.88 11.83
C GLY A 261 26.16 -5.99 12.93
N VAL A 262 26.14 -5.01 13.79
CA VAL A 262 25.15 -4.81 14.83
C VAL A 262 24.68 -3.37 14.81
N ARG A 263 23.38 -3.17 14.98
CA ARG A 263 22.74 -1.87 15.12
C ARG A 263 21.89 -1.89 16.38
N LEU A 264 22.01 -0.86 17.20
CA LEU A 264 21.16 -0.63 18.35
C LEU A 264 20.24 0.52 18.04
N GLU A 265 18.94 0.29 18.15
CA GLU A 265 17.92 1.29 17.86
C GLU A 265 17.10 1.65 19.08
N TYR A 266 16.88 2.93 19.26
CA TYR A 266 15.91 3.52 20.18
C TYR A 266 14.86 4.25 19.36
N TYR A 267 13.58 4.01 19.65
CA TYR A 267 12.46 4.67 19.00
C TYR A 267 11.42 5.12 20.02
N ARG A 268 10.89 6.30 19.83
CA ARG A 268 9.84 6.87 20.66
C ARG A 268 8.85 7.61 19.78
N VAL A 269 7.55 7.47 20.08
CA VAL A 269 6.49 8.34 19.56
C VAL A 269 5.83 9.00 20.74
N ASP A 270 5.82 10.33 20.76
CA ASP A 270 5.33 11.17 21.84
C ASP A 270 5.91 10.74 23.20
N ASP A 271 5.17 10.93 24.29
CA ASP A 271 5.63 10.56 25.64
C ASP A 271 5.15 9.16 26.08
N PHE A 272 4.21 8.57 25.35
CA PHE A 272 3.56 7.33 25.80
C PHE A 272 4.11 6.07 25.17
N TYR A 273 4.62 6.15 23.94
CA TYR A 273 4.92 4.97 23.15
C TYR A 273 6.41 4.70 23.18
N ARG A 274 6.78 3.76 24.02
CA ARG A 274 8.15 3.20 24.06
C ARG A 274 8.05 1.73 23.72
N GLU A 275 8.52 1.36 22.55
CA GLU A 275 8.63 -0.04 22.21
C GLU A 275 10.09 -0.50 22.37
N ALA A 276 10.22 -1.77 22.72
CA ALA A 276 11.43 -2.54 22.90
C ALA A 276 12.17 -2.34 24.21
N GLU A 277 11.74 -3.07 25.18
CA GLU A 277 12.59 -3.41 26.30
C GLU A 277 13.44 -4.65 25.95
N THR A 278 14.72 -4.46 25.74
CA THR A 278 15.68 -5.56 25.67
C THR A 278 16.35 -5.73 27.02
N LYS A 279 16.42 -6.97 27.50
CA LYS A 279 17.19 -7.27 28.72
C LYS A 279 18.66 -7.45 28.34
N ILE A 280 19.50 -6.54 28.80
CA ILE A 280 20.96 -6.62 28.67
C ILE A 280 21.53 -6.78 30.07
N PHE A 281 22.21 -7.90 30.35
CA PHE A 281 22.71 -8.26 31.67
C PHE A 281 21.68 -8.14 32.81
N GLY A 282 20.43 -8.49 32.53
CA GLY A 282 19.33 -8.42 33.49
C GLY A 282 18.62 -7.07 33.60
N ALA A 283 19.22 -5.99 33.11
CA ALA A 283 18.61 -4.67 33.07
C ALA A 283 17.74 -4.48 31.83
N LYS A 284 16.53 -3.93 31.98
CA LYS A 284 15.67 -3.54 30.89
C LYS A 284 16.20 -2.24 30.27
N VAL A 285 16.58 -2.28 29.01
CA VAL A 285 17.04 -1.12 28.24
C VAL A 285 16.10 -0.87 27.06
N PRO A 286 15.73 0.38 26.78
CA PRO A 286 14.77 0.71 25.71
C PRO A 286 15.44 0.75 24.34
N VAL A 287 16.29 -0.25 24.04
CA VAL A 287 16.96 -0.36 22.74
C VAL A 287 16.77 -1.74 22.15
N LYS A 288 16.66 -1.79 20.83
CA LYS A 288 16.52 -3.02 20.04
C LYS A 288 17.85 -3.31 19.32
N PRO A 289 18.55 -4.41 19.66
CA PRO A 289 19.66 -4.87 18.85
C PRO A 289 19.16 -5.56 17.58
N VAL A 290 19.80 -5.26 16.46
CA VAL A 290 19.56 -5.85 15.15
C VAL A 290 20.90 -6.33 14.60
N PHE A 291 20.96 -7.61 14.24
CA PHE A 291 22.19 -8.26 13.75
C PHE A 291 22.09 -8.53 12.25
N ARG A 292 23.22 -8.45 11.57
CA ARG A 292 23.38 -8.88 10.19
C ARG A 292 24.73 -9.52 9.96
N GLY A 293 24.77 -10.46 9.03
CA GLY A 293 26.00 -11.10 8.60
C GLY A 293 25.90 -11.50 7.13
N GLY A 294 27.03 -11.57 6.48
CA GLY A 294 27.12 -12.02 5.11
C GLY A 294 28.48 -12.56 4.79
N LEU A 295 28.52 -13.45 3.83
CA LEU A 295 29.75 -13.95 3.26
C LEU A 295 29.64 -13.99 1.74
N ASN A 296 30.76 -13.78 1.07
CA ASN A 296 30.92 -13.96 -0.36
C ASN A 296 32.22 -14.71 -0.62
N TYR A 297 32.09 -15.85 -1.26
CA TYR A 297 33.21 -16.72 -1.60
C TYR A 297 33.33 -16.86 -3.11
N GLU A 298 34.50 -16.52 -3.64
CA GLU A 298 34.86 -16.73 -5.04
C GLU A 298 35.37 -18.14 -5.24
N LEU A 299 34.50 -19.00 -5.82
CA LEU A 299 34.83 -20.39 -6.15
C LEU A 299 35.85 -20.51 -7.28
N GLY A 300 35.77 -19.59 -8.23
CA GLY A 300 36.62 -19.55 -9.41
C GLY A 300 36.38 -18.25 -10.16
N GLU A 301 37.03 -18.09 -11.30
CA GLU A 301 36.90 -16.91 -12.13
C GLU A 301 35.43 -16.71 -12.52
N TYR A 302 34.82 -15.57 -12.09
CA TYR A 302 33.42 -15.22 -12.30
C TYR A 302 32.37 -16.11 -11.62
N SER A 303 32.78 -16.90 -10.61
CA SER A 303 31.97 -17.90 -9.91
C SER A 303 31.89 -17.56 -8.41
N PHE A 304 30.71 -17.26 -7.87
CA PHE A 304 30.56 -16.77 -6.51
C PHE A 304 29.44 -17.50 -5.78
N ILE A 305 29.71 -17.89 -4.53
CA ILE A 305 28.68 -18.25 -3.54
C ILE A 305 28.54 -17.09 -2.56
N ARG A 306 27.31 -16.74 -2.28
CA ARG A 306 27.00 -15.76 -1.23
C ARG A 306 25.98 -16.33 -0.25
N ALA A 307 26.15 -16.01 1.02
CA ALA A 307 25.13 -16.23 2.03
C ALA A 307 24.95 -14.97 2.85
N SER A 308 23.72 -14.69 3.23
CA SER A 308 23.42 -13.55 4.09
C SER A 308 22.36 -13.91 5.12
N PHE A 309 22.46 -13.26 6.28
CA PHE A 309 21.47 -13.28 7.33
C PHE A 309 21.29 -11.86 7.85
N GLY A 310 20.05 -11.43 8.01
CA GLY A 310 19.73 -10.12 8.56
C GLY A 310 18.46 -10.14 9.36
N GLN A 311 18.51 -9.53 10.54
CA GLN A 311 17.32 -9.21 11.30
C GLN A 311 16.73 -7.88 10.81
N GLY A 312 15.41 -7.80 10.79
CA GLY A 312 14.64 -6.61 10.48
C GLY A 312 13.79 -6.19 11.67
N TYR A 313 13.67 -4.89 11.87
CA TYR A 313 12.81 -4.31 12.87
C TYR A 313 12.22 -3.01 12.32
N ARG A 314 10.89 -2.88 12.33
CA ARG A 314 10.20 -1.72 11.78
C ARG A 314 9.14 -1.24 12.77
N TYR A 315 9.29 -0.03 13.22
CA TYR A 315 8.26 0.65 14.00
C TYR A 315 7.09 1.04 13.09
N PRO A 316 5.84 0.99 13.60
CA PRO A 316 4.74 1.58 12.87
C PRO A 316 4.95 3.09 12.73
N SER A 317 4.67 3.61 11.55
CA SER A 317 4.69 5.05 11.31
C SER A 317 3.57 5.76 12.08
N VAL A 318 3.70 7.07 12.27
CA VAL A 318 2.63 7.91 12.84
C VAL A 318 1.32 7.70 12.08
N THR A 319 1.37 7.66 10.75
CA THR A 319 0.19 7.43 9.92
C THR A 319 -0.43 6.06 10.17
N GLU A 320 0.35 4.99 10.26
CA GLU A 320 -0.17 3.64 10.51
C GLU A 320 -0.88 3.53 11.86
N LYS A 321 -0.39 4.24 12.89
CA LYS A 321 -0.99 4.19 14.23
C LYS A 321 -2.21 5.10 14.41
N PHE A 322 -2.18 6.29 13.83
CA PHE A 322 -3.07 7.38 14.23
C PHE A 322 -3.95 7.91 13.11
N ILE A 323 -3.88 7.31 11.90
CA ILE A 323 -4.73 7.77 10.79
C ILE A 323 -6.21 7.67 11.16
N LEU A 324 -6.89 8.82 11.14
CA LEU A 324 -8.34 8.91 11.23
C LEU A 324 -8.83 9.78 10.08
N LYS A 325 -9.34 9.15 9.05
CA LYS A 325 -9.80 9.85 7.84
C LYS A 325 -11.07 9.20 7.33
N ASP A 326 -12.07 10.00 7.10
CA ASP A 326 -13.20 9.65 6.25
C ASP A 326 -12.88 10.09 4.82
N ILE A 327 -12.96 9.16 3.89
CA ILE A 327 -12.69 9.34 2.46
C ILE A 327 -14.03 9.23 1.70
N GLY A 328 -15.06 9.96 2.15
CA GLY A 328 -16.35 9.98 1.47
C GLY A 328 -17.21 8.74 1.72
N GLY A 329 -17.10 8.13 2.90
CA GLY A 329 -17.89 6.96 3.32
C GLY A 329 -17.07 5.69 3.54
N VAL A 330 -15.83 5.69 3.09
CA VAL A 330 -14.85 4.65 3.46
C VAL A 330 -13.82 5.30 4.36
N GLY A 331 -13.69 4.81 5.61
CA GLY A 331 -12.80 5.37 6.61
C GLY A 331 -11.41 4.74 6.61
N ALA A 332 -10.46 5.46 7.20
CA ALA A 332 -9.24 4.89 7.74
C ALA A 332 -9.27 5.11 9.26
N PHE A 333 -9.10 4.04 10.02
CA PHE A 333 -9.28 4.03 11.46
C PHE A 333 -7.96 3.83 12.19
N PRO A 334 -7.69 4.57 13.29
CA PRO A 334 -6.46 4.45 14.05
C PRO A 334 -6.39 3.14 14.83
N ASN A 335 -5.17 2.66 15.07
CA ASN A 335 -4.88 1.55 15.96
C ASN A 335 -3.68 1.90 16.85
N ALA A 336 -3.95 2.44 18.02
CA ALA A 336 -2.93 2.82 18.98
C ALA A 336 -2.12 1.61 19.51
N GLU A 337 -2.73 0.40 19.50
CA GLU A 337 -2.12 -0.85 19.98
C GLU A 337 -1.18 -1.50 18.95
N LEU A 338 -1.02 -0.89 17.77
CA LEU A 338 -0.18 -1.42 16.70
C LEU A 338 1.28 -1.56 17.16
N LYS A 339 1.81 -2.79 17.10
CA LYS A 339 3.17 -3.16 17.54
C LYS A 339 4.16 -3.09 16.40
N ALA A 340 5.46 -3.01 16.75
CA ALA A 340 6.53 -3.07 15.78
C ALA A 340 6.64 -4.46 15.13
N GLU A 341 6.82 -4.44 13.83
CA GLU A 341 7.08 -5.62 13.03
C GLU A 341 8.54 -6.06 13.20
N GLN A 342 8.75 -7.35 13.39
CA GLN A 342 10.06 -7.95 13.54
C GLN A 342 10.23 -9.10 12.58
N GLY A 343 11.44 -9.34 12.13
CA GLY A 343 11.69 -10.48 11.28
C GLY A 343 13.16 -10.74 11.05
N TYR A 344 13.44 -11.82 10.33
CA TYR A 344 14.75 -12.09 9.79
C TYR A 344 14.65 -12.65 8.38
N ASN A 345 15.68 -12.40 7.62
CA ASN A 345 15.86 -12.94 6.28
C ASN A 345 17.17 -13.72 6.23
N ALA A 346 17.15 -14.88 5.59
CA ALA A 346 18.33 -15.66 5.24
C ALA A 346 18.30 -15.93 3.74
N GLU A 347 19.44 -15.81 3.11
CA GLU A 347 19.63 -16.05 1.67
C GLU A 347 20.89 -16.84 1.42
N LEU A 348 20.81 -17.79 0.49
CA LEU A 348 21.95 -18.50 -0.08
C LEU A 348 21.87 -18.36 -1.61
N GLY A 349 22.91 -17.83 -2.22
CA GLY A 349 22.94 -17.57 -3.65
C GLY A 349 24.22 -18.04 -4.32
N PHE A 350 24.09 -18.35 -5.61
CA PHE A 350 25.18 -18.70 -6.50
C PHE A 350 25.11 -17.83 -7.75
N LYS A 351 26.23 -17.22 -8.12
CA LYS A 351 26.35 -16.39 -9.31
C LYS A 351 27.48 -16.90 -10.18
N GLN A 352 27.20 -17.09 -11.46
CA GLN A 352 28.15 -17.57 -12.47
C GLN A 352 28.17 -16.64 -13.68
N GLY A 353 29.32 -16.08 -13.99
CA GLY A 353 29.60 -15.44 -15.28
C GLY A 353 29.74 -16.45 -16.40
N TYR A 354 29.33 -16.09 -17.60
CA TYR A 354 29.52 -16.91 -18.80
C TYR A 354 29.93 -16.08 -20.02
N LYS A 355 30.64 -16.72 -20.93
CA LYS A 355 31.01 -16.16 -22.22
C LYS A 355 30.96 -17.25 -23.28
N PHE A 356 30.08 -17.06 -24.29
CA PHE A 356 29.94 -17.94 -25.43
C PHE A 356 30.08 -17.12 -26.72
N GLY A 357 31.26 -17.09 -27.31
CA GLY A 357 31.53 -16.20 -28.44
C GLY A 357 31.29 -14.74 -28.12
N ASN A 358 30.33 -14.13 -28.80
CA ASN A 358 29.94 -12.73 -28.62
C ASN A 358 28.91 -12.50 -27.51
N LEU A 359 28.41 -13.56 -26.88
CA LEU A 359 27.51 -13.51 -25.75
C LEU A 359 28.30 -13.52 -24.44
N LYS A 360 28.12 -12.51 -23.61
CA LYS A 360 28.68 -12.44 -22.24
C LYS A 360 27.57 -12.07 -21.26
N GLY A 361 27.61 -12.67 -20.09
CA GLY A 361 26.59 -12.38 -19.07
C GLY A 361 26.85 -13.14 -17.78
N PHE A 362 25.82 -13.18 -16.96
CA PHE A 362 25.82 -13.98 -15.73
C PHE A 362 24.45 -14.58 -15.46
N ILE A 363 24.45 -15.69 -14.75
CA ILE A 363 23.29 -16.32 -14.12
C ILE A 363 23.46 -16.13 -12.62
N ASP A 364 22.38 -15.82 -11.95
CA ASP A 364 22.29 -15.67 -10.50
C ASP A 364 21.08 -16.46 -9.98
N VAL A 365 21.30 -17.35 -9.02
CA VAL A 365 20.25 -18.16 -8.39
C VAL A 365 20.36 -17.98 -6.89
N ALA A 366 19.27 -17.63 -6.23
CA ALA A 366 19.24 -17.50 -4.77
C ALA A 366 17.98 -18.14 -4.19
N GLY A 367 18.16 -18.93 -3.14
CA GLY A 367 17.08 -19.34 -2.25
C GLY A 367 17.00 -18.39 -1.08
N PHE A 368 15.79 -17.98 -0.71
CA PHE A 368 15.56 -17.06 0.42
C PHE A 368 14.49 -17.59 1.35
N TYR A 369 14.63 -17.22 2.62
CA TYR A 369 13.66 -17.50 3.68
C TYR A 369 13.53 -16.27 4.57
N THR A 370 12.32 -15.79 4.72
CA THR A 370 11.97 -14.65 5.57
C THR A 370 10.89 -15.07 6.56
N ARG A 371 11.05 -14.73 7.83
CA ARG A 371 10.05 -14.95 8.87
C ARG A 371 9.75 -13.64 9.56
N TYR A 372 8.45 -13.37 9.73
CA TYR A 372 7.94 -12.20 10.44
C TYR A 372 7.23 -12.61 11.72
N LYS A 373 7.29 -11.72 12.69
CA LYS A 373 6.46 -11.69 13.88
C LYS A 373 5.83 -10.31 13.98
N ASP A 374 4.54 -10.27 14.32
CA ASP A 374 3.75 -9.04 14.41
C ASP A 374 3.78 -8.22 13.10
N MET A 375 3.76 -8.89 11.95
CA MET A 375 3.76 -8.26 10.64
C MET A 375 2.62 -7.25 10.52
N ILE A 376 2.90 -6.04 10.05
CA ILE A 376 1.89 -5.00 9.90
C ILE A 376 1.22 -5.14 8.54
N GLU A 377 -0.10 -5.35 8.59
CA GLU A 377 -0.99 -5.32 7.43
C GLU A 377 -2.20 -4.42 7.72
N PHE A 378 -3.06 -4.19 6.76
CA PHE A 378 -4.35 -3.59 6.99
C PHE A 378 -5.47 -4.62 6.85
N ARG A 379 -6.54 -4.44 7.60
CA ARG A 379 -7.79 -5.14 7.47
C ARG A 379 -8.88 -4.17 7.04
N PHE A 380 -9.77 -4.64 6.21
CA PHE A 380 -10.95 -3.90 5.79
C PHE A 380 -12.20 -4.46 6.50
N GLY A 381 -13.13 -3.60 6.91
CA GLY A 381 -14.34 -4.04 7.58
C GLY A 381 -15.16 -2.92 8.22
N LEU A 382 -15.98 -3.31 9.23
CA LEU A 382 -16.76 -2.37 10.03
C LEU A 382 -16.02 -2.01 11.32
N PHE A 383 -16.19 -0.76 11.73
CA PHE A 383 -15.58 -0.20 12.93
C PHE A 383 -16.60 0.63 13.72
N ASN A 384 -16.42 0.68 15.02
CA ASN A 384 -17.10 1.67 15.87
C ASN A 384 -16.48 3.05 15.58
N ASN A 385 -17.30 4.05 15.27
CA ASN A 385 -16.81 5.40 14.89
C ASN A 385 -16.20 6.19 16.05
N LYS A 386 -16.39 5.76 17.29
CA LYS A 386 -15.88 6.47 18.47
C LYS A 386 -14.71 5.75 19.14
N THR A 387 -14.83 4.43 19.33
CA THR A 387 -13.76 3.64 19.94
C THR A 387 -12.76 3.12 18.91
N PHE A 388 -13.13 3.13 17.63
CA PHE A 388 -12.37 2.60 16.50
C PHE A 388 -12.10 1.10 16.55
N ASP A 389 -12.83 0.41 17.42
CA ASP A 389 -12.77 -1.05 17.54
C ASP A 389 -13.34 -1.72 16.31
N TYR A 390 -12.66 -2.76 15.88
CA TYR A 390 -13.15 -3.62 14.81
C TYR A 390 -14.38 -4.39 15.28
N ILE A 391 -15.42 -4.39 14.46
CA ILE A 391 -16.68 -5.08 14.74
C ILE A 391 -16.62 -6.46 14.10
N ASP A 392 -16.42 -7.48 14.93
CA ASP A 392 -16.26 -8.88 14.55
C ASP A 392 -17.49 -9.74 14.91
N GLY A 393 -18.57 -9.13 15.44
CA GLY A 393 -19.77 -9.85 15.82
C GLY A 393 -20.93 -8.95 16.20
N LEU A 394 -22.12 -9.58 16.34
CA LEU A 394 -23.39 -8.89 16.66
C LEU A 394 -23.34 -8.11 17.96
N SER A 395 -22.69 -8.64 19.00
CA SER A 395 -22.58 -7.99 20.30
C SER A 395 -21.91 -6.61 20.17
N LYS A 396 -20.79 -6.52 19.45
CA LYS A 396 -20.12 -5.24 19.20
C LYS A 396 -20.94 -4.31 18.29
N LEU A 397 -21.65 -4.89 17.32
CA LEU A 397 -22.55 -4.13 16.45
C LEU A 397 -23.68 -3.48 17.25
N PHE A 398 -24.41 -4.28 18.07
CA PHE A 398 -25.47 -3.75 18.91
C PHE A 398 -24.96 -2.75 19.96
N ASN A 399 -23.76 -2.95 20.50
CA ASN A 399 -23.15 -2.00 21.41
C ASN A 399 -22.88 -0.66 20.69
N ALA A 400 -22.35 -0.67 19.48
CA ALA A 400 -22.11 0.55 18.71
C ALA A 400 -23.40 1.32 18.39
N PHE A 401 -24.50 0.60 18.09
CA PHE A 401 -25.80 1.21 17.88
C PHE A 401 -26.42 1.75 19.19
N SER A 402 -26.40 0.93 20.27
CA SER A 402 -27.05 1.31 21.54
C SER A 402 -26.32 2.43 22.27
N SER A 403 -25.00 2.52 22.13
CA SER A 403 -24.20 3.64 22.66
C SER A 403 -24.32 4.94 21.85
N GLY A 404 -24.88 4.87 20.63
CA GLY A 404 -24.93 6.01 19.71
C GLY A 404 -23.58 6.36 19.09
N ASP A 405 -22.61 5.46 19.15
CA ASP A 405 -21.26 5.70 18.62
C ASP A 405 -21.21 5.73 17.10
N GLY A 406 -22.17 5.08 16.44
CA GLY A 406 -22.22 4.96 14.98
C GLY A 406 -21.24 3.91 14.42
N LEU A 407 -21.40 3.64 13.12
CA LEU A 407 -20.62 2.66 12.39
C LEU A 407 -19.85 3.32 11.24
N GLY A 408 -18.63 2.85 11.01
CA GLY A 408 -17.83 3.22 9.85
C GLY A 408 -17.34 1.99 9.09
N ILE A 409 -17.34 2.08 7.77
CA ILE A 409 -16.74 1.09 6.88
C ILE A 409 -15.36 1.59 6.50
N GLY A 410 -14.34 0.74 6.51
CA GLY A 410 -13.02 1.17 6.10
C GLY A 410 -11.89 0.21 6.42
N ALA A 411 -10.70 0.77 6.51
CA ALA A 411 -9.47 0.04 6.74
C ALA A 411 -8.79 0.47 8.04
N GLN A 412 -8.10 -0.45 8.69
CA GLN A 412 -7.29 -0.23 9.89
C GLN A 412 -5.99 -1.03 9.77
N PHE A 413 -4.87 -0.43 10.14
CA PHE A 413 -3.62 -1.19 10.27
C PHE A 413 -3.68 -2.11 11.50
N THR A 414 -3.22 -3.33 11.34
CA THR A 414 -3.21 -4.35 12.39
C THR A 414 -1.96 -5.22 12.27
N ASN A 415 -1.58 -5.88 13.37
CA ASN A 415 -0.55 -6.90 13.31
C ASN A 415 -1.20 -8.24 12.94
N VAL A 416 -0.79 -8.84 11.84
CA VAL A 416 -0.91 -10.28 11.66
C VAL A 416 0.16 -10.96 12.50
N GLY A 417 -0.13 -12.13 13.06
CA GLY A 417 0.80 -12.77 13.97
C GLY A 417 2.13 -13.14 13.31
N ARG A 418 2.31 -14.41 13.00
CA ARG A 418 3.53 -14.93 12.37
C ARG A 418 3.31 -15.16 10.88
N ALA A 419 4.30 -14.79 10.07
CA ALA A 419 4.28 -15.04 8.64
C ALA A 419 5.62 -15.61 8.17
N GLU A 420 5.58 -16.49 7.18
CA GLU A 420 6.75 -17.05 6.51
C GLU A 420 6.67 -16.82 5.02
N ILE A 421 7.78 -16.37 4.44
CA ILE A 421 7.90 -16.16 3.00
C ILE A 421 9.20 -16.81 2.56
N TYR A 422 9.11 -17.84 1.74
CA TYR A 422 10.29 -18.46 1.17
C TYR A 422 10.16 -18.67 -0.33
N GLY A 423 11.28 -18.80 -0.99
CA GLY A 423 11.26 -18.93 -2.43
C GLY A 423 12.63 -19.01 -3.08
N VAL A 424 12.60 -18.87 -4.39
CA VAL A 424 13.79 -18.89 -5.24
C VAL A 424 13.72 -17.70 -6.18
N ASP A 425 14.83 -16.98 -6.29
CA ASP A 425 15.08 -15.95 -7.28
C ASP A 425 16.10 -16.49 -8.30
N LEU A 426 15.72 -16.47 -9.58
CA LEU A 426 16.58 -16.83 -10.70
C LEU A 426 16.65 -15.65 -11.65
N SER A 427 17.84 -15.18 -11.94
CA SER A 427 18.03 -14.11 -12.91
C SER A 427 19.21 -14.38 -13.84
N THR A 428 19.13 -13.85 -15.05
CA THR A 428 20.25 -13.79 -15.98
C THR A 428 20.24 -12.44 -16.69
N SER A 429 21.42 -11.89 -16.85
CA SER A 429 21.63 -10.67 -17.63
C SER A 429 22.84 -10.86 -18.52
N GLY A 430 22.78 -10.31 -19.72
CA GLY A 430 23.88 -10.41 -20.65
C GLY A 430 23.79 -9.44 -21.81
N VAL A 431 24.85 -9.44 -22.58
CA VAL A 431 24.97 -8.67 -23.82
C VAL A 431 25.43 -9.59 -24.93
N TYR A 432 24.73 -9.53 -26.06
CA TYR A 432 25.13 -10.18 -27.31
C TYR A 432 25.55 -9.10 -28.32
N GLU A 433 26.79 -9.17 -28.76
CA GLU A 433 27.37 -8.24 -29.74
C GLU A 433 27.28 -8.87 -31.14
N PHE A 434 26.29 -8.45 -31.96
CA PHE A 434 26.16 -8.94 -33.34
C PHE A 434 27.32 -8.44 -34.21
N ASN A 435 27.63 -7.17 -34.06
CA ASN A 435 28.74 -6.45 -34.72
C ASN A 435 29.04 -5.16 -33.95
N ARG A 436 29.94 -4.31 -34.51
CA ARG A 436 30.37 -3.04 -33.88
C ARG A 436 29.23 -2.05 -33.65
N ASP A 437 28.18 -2.13 -34.48
CA ASP A 437 27.08 -1.16 -34.50
C ASP A 437 25.77 -1.73 -33.92
N THR A 438 25.75 -3.02 -33.55
CA THR A 438 24.53 -3.70 -33.14
C THR A 438 24.81 -4.57 -31.92
N ARG A 439 24.14 -4.25 -30.84
CA ARG A 439 24.18 -5.05 -29.60
C ARG A 439 22.81 -5.22 -28.98
N LEU A 440 22.56 -6.37 -28.41
CA LEU A 440 21.37 -6.68 -27.62
C LEU A 440 21.78 -6.90 -26.17
N ALA A 441 21.28 -6.05 -25.28
CA ALA A 441 21.33 -6.29 -23.85
C ALA A 441 20.01 -6.94 -23.39
N TYR A 442 20.08 -7.88 -22.45
CA TYR A 442 18.89 -8.49 -21.88
C TYR A 442 19.05 -8.74 -20.38
N THR A 443 17.93 -8.73 -19.72
CA THR A 443 17.77 -9.20 -18.34
C THR A 443 16.48 -10.00 -18.23
N LEU A 444 16.56 -11.21 -17.72
CA LEU A 444 15.43 -12.09 -17.43
C LEU A 444 15.46 -12.45 -15.95
N GLY A 445 14.33 -12.37 -15.30
CA GLY A 445 14.18 -12.74 -13.89
C GLY A 445 12.92 -13.56 -13.67
N TYR A 446 13.03 -14.56 -12.82
CA TYR A 446 11.91 -15.36 -12.34
C TYR A 446 12.00 -15.47 -10.83
N VAL A 447 10.90 -15.19 -10.16
CA VAL A 447 10.79 -15.35 -8.71
C VAL A 447 9.62 -16.29 -8.40
N TYR A 448 9.93 -17.33 -7.63
CA TYR A 448 8.94 -18.14 -6.94
C TYR A 448 8.88 -17.70 -5.49
N THR A 449 7.68 -17.45 -4.97
CA THR A 449 7.44 -17.01 -3.60
C THR A 449 6.30 -17.82 -3.00
N ASN A 450 6.50 -18.37 -1.81
CA ASN A 450 5.45 -19.02 -1.03
C ASN A 450 5.18 -18.23 0.26
N PRO A 451 4.19 -17.34 0.27
CA PRO A 451 3.90 -16.45 1.38
C PRO A 451 2.81 -17.07 2.27
N ILE A 452 3.20 -17.57 3.44
CA ILE A 452 2.32 -18.31 4.36
C ILE A 452 1.99 -17.43 5.57
N ASP A 453 0.71 -17.40 5.93
CA ASP A 453 0.22 -16.93 7.22
C ASP A 453 0.22 -18.13 8.20
N MET A 454 1.04 -18.05 9.25
CA MET A 454 1.25 -19.18 10.17
C MET A 454 0.22 -19.25 11.31
N ASP A 455 -0.57 -18.21 11.52
CA ASP A 455 -1.52 -18.14 12.64
C ASP A 455 -2.98 -18.26 12.18
N VAL A 456 -3.17 -18.69 10.96
CA VAL A 456 -4.49 -18.86 10.34
C VAL A 456 -5.39 -19.83 11.12
N ASP A 457 -4.87 -20.99 11.49
CA ASP A 457 -5.70 -22.05 12.12
C ASP A 457 -6.21 -21.62 13.49
N SER A 458 -5.40 -20.89 14.29
CA SER A 458 -5.84 -20.38 15.59
C SER A 458 -6.92 -19.31 15.46
N ARG A 459 -6.79 -18.43 14.48
CA ARG A 459 -7.81 -17.42 14.19
C ARG A 459 -9.10 -18.02 13.65
N ASN A 460 -9.03 -19.07 12.83
CA ASN A 460 -10.19 -19.78 12.32
C ASN A 460 -11.01 -20.40 13.44
N ALA A 461 -10.35 -21.02 14.42
CA ALA A 461 -11.02 -21.62 15.55
C ALA A 461 -11.75 -20.57 16.43
N GLU A 462 -11.15 -19.39 16.63
CA GLU A 462 -11.78 -18.28 17.34
C GLU A 462 -12.98 -17.71 16.57
N GLU A 463 -12.91 -17.64 15.26
CA GLU A 463 -13.99 -17.12 14.42
C GLU A 463 -15.13 -18.12 14.20
N GLU A 464 -14.83 -19.42 14.15
CA GLU A 464 -15.84 -20.49 14.10
C GLU A 464 -16.62 -20.59 15.43
N ALA A 465 -15.95 -20.28 16.55
CA ALA A 465 -16.61 -20.20 17.86
C ALA A 465 -17.54 -18.98 17.98
N ASN A 466 -17.30 -17.93 17.20
CA ASN A 466 -18.10 -16.71 17.10
C ASN A 466 -18.91 -16.71 15.79
N ASP A 467 -19.55 -17.83 15.43
CA ASP A 467 -20.33 -17.97 14.18
C ASP A 467 -21.59 -17.09 14.21
N ASP A 468 -21.36 -15.81 14.11
CA ASP A 468 -22.36 -14.76 14.12
C ASP A 468 -22.65 -14.24 12.73
N LEU A 469 -23.83 -13.66 12.55
CA LEU A 469 -24.36 -12.95 11.38
C LEU A 469 -23.35 -12.06 10.66
N MET A 470 -22.34 -11.65 11.37
CA MET A 470 -21.38 -10.65 10.99
C MET A 470 -19.96 -11.20 10.95
N ALA A 471 -19.76 -12.51 10.85
CA ALA A 471 -18.42 -13.08 10.75
C ALA A 471 -17.61 -12.42 9.62
N MET A 472 -17.22 -11.19 9.90
CA MET A 472 -16.33 -10.38 9.08
C MET A 472 -14.94 -10.89 9.33
N ARG A 473 -14.61 -11.98 8.67
CA ARG A 473 -13.24 -12.46 8.73
C ARG A 473 -12.33 -11.36 8.17
N SER A 474 -11.50 -10.83 9.00
CA SER A 474 -10.40 -9.92 8.58
C SER A 474 -9.36 -10.64 7.72
N LYS A 475 -9.70 -11.81 7.21
CA LYS A 475 -8.82 -12.77 6.59
C LYS A 475 -8.87 -12.74 5.09
N SER A 476 -7.85 -13.33 4.58
CA SER A 476 -7.71 -13.88 3.27
C SER A 476 -8.85 -14.87 2.96
N ASN A 477 -9.40 -14.80 1.78
CA ASN A 477 -10.34 -15.80 1.24
C ASN A 477 -9.70 -17.19 1.10
N ASP A 478 -8.37 -17.27 1.05
CA ASP A 478 -7.61 -18.50 1.18
C ASP A 478 -6.80 -18.42 2.48
N SER A 479 -7.26 -19.13 3.46
CA SER A 479 -6.77 -19.06 4.84
C SER A 479 -5.28 -19.32 5.03
N LYS A 480 -4.62 -19.93 4.06
CA LYS A 480 -3.22 -20.35 4.13
C LYS A 480 -2.22 -19.29 3.73
N TYR A 481 -2.62 -18.32 2.90
CA TYR A 481 -1.70 -17.38 2.28
C TYR A 481 -1.89 -15.94 2.76
N LEU A 482 -0.78 -15.20 2.79
CA LEU A 482 -0.81 -13.74 2.97
C LEU A 482 -1.56 -13.08 1.79
N LYS A 483 -2.33 -12.04 2.11
CA LYS A 483 -3.13 -11.30 1.13
C LYS A 483 -2.27 -10.60 0.09
N TYR A 484 -2.80 -10.43 -1.13
CA TYR A 484 -2.23 -9.64 -2.21
C TYR A 484 -0.84 -10.09 -2.67
N ARG A 485 -0.55 -11.38 -2.60
CA ARG A 485 0.70 -12.00 -3.05
C ARG A 485 0.45 -12.94 -4.22
N GLN A 486 1.45 -13.05 -5.10
CA GLN A 486 1.47 -13.99 -6.21
C GLN A 486 2.62 -14.98 -6.01
N LYS A 487 2.42 -16.24 -6.43
CA LYS A 487 3.48 -17.28 -6.32
C LYS A 487 4.60 -17.10 -7.34
N HIS A 488 4.23 -16.69 -8.56
CA HIS A 488 5.19 -16.64 -9.67
C HIS A 488 5.22 -15.25 -10.27
N SER A 489 6.41 -14.75 -10.53
CA SER A 489 6.64 -13.50 -11.24
C SER A 489 7.78 -13.69 -12.23
N VAL A 490 7.56 -13.30 -13.47
CA VAL A 490 8.59 -13.25 -14.52
C VAL A 490 8.72 -11.82 -15.00
N LYS A 491 9.96 -11.36 -15.16
CA LYS A 491 10.28 -10.06 -15.77
C LYS A 491 11.32 -10.26 -16.86
N GLY A 492 11.15 -9.55 -17.96
CA GLY A 492 12.10 -9.52 -19.07
C GLY A 492 12.32 -8.11 -19.54
N VAL A 493 13.58 -7.76 -19.76
CA VAL A 493 13.98 -6.49 -20.37
C VAL A 493 14.91 -6.82 -21.52
N PHE A 494 14.65 -6.26 -22.70
CA PHE A 494 15.49 -6.39 -23.85
C PHE A 494 15.74 -5.00 -24.45
N ASP A 495 17.00 -4.72 -24.76
CA ASP A 495 17.46 -3.45 -25.32
C ASP A 495 18.34 -3.75 -26.53
N LEU A 496 17.82 -3.46 -27.71
CA LEU A 496 18.55 -3.54 -28.97
C LEU A 496 19.05 -2.15 -29.35
N GLU A 497 20.35 -1.98 -29.37
CA GLU A 497 21.01 -0.82 -29.95
C GLU A 497 21.46 -1.15 -31.37
N TRP A 498 21.04 -0.32 -32.32
CA TRP A 498 21.43 -0.45 -33.73
C TRP A 498 21.78 0.94 -34.28
N LYS A 499 23.07 1.19 -34.44
CA LYS A 499 23.58 2.52 -34.86
C LYS A 499 23.05 3.63 -33.96
N GLN A 500 22.23 4.53 -34.52
CA GLN A 500 21.58 5.62 -33.80
C GLN A 500 20.24 5.25 -33.14
N PHE A 501 19.73 4.05 -33.41
CA PHE A 501 18.44 3.59 -32.90
C PHE A 501 18.60 2.76 -31.64
N ASN A 502 17.61 2.87 -30.77
CA ASN A 502 17.44 2.02 -29.60
C ASN A 502 16.00 1.52 -29.58
N ILE A 503 15.83 0.20 -29.51
CA ILE A 503 14.53 -0.45 -29.39
C ILE A 503 14.56 -1.26 -28.10
N GLY A 504 13.66 -0.95 -27.18
CA GLY A 504 13.57 -1.63 -25.90
C GLY A 504 12.18 -2.19 -25.62
N THR A 505 12.11 -3.27 -24.87
CA THR A 505 10.86 -3.81 -24.35
C THR A 505 11.03 -4.23 -22.92
N ASN A 506 9.99 -3.99 -22.11
CA ASN A 506 9.83 -4.52 -20.76
C ASN A 506 8.63 -5.45 -20.76
N MET A 507 8.81 -6.64 -20.22
CA MET A 507 7.77 -7.65 -20.10
C MET A 507 7.60 -8.02 -18.63
N SER A 508 6.39 -8.18 -18.17
CA SER A 508 6.09 -8.62 -16.82
C SER A 508 4.90 -9.58 -16.84
N TRP A 509 5.11 -10.76 -16.30
CA TRP A 509 4.03 -11.71 -16.05
C TRP A 509 3.95 -12.01 -14.57
N LYS A 510 2.72 -12.07 -14.03
CA LYS A 510 2.44 -12.48 -12.66
C LYS A 510 1.34 -13.52 -12.65
N SER A 511 1.47 -14.53 -11.80
CA SER A 511 0.42 -15.51 -11.56
C SER A 511 -0.78 -14.85 -10.85
N LYS A 512 -1.85 -15.60 -10.67
CA LYS A 512 -3.02 -15.16 -9.91
C LYS A 512 -2.62 -14.69 -8.50
N THR A 513 -3.34 -13.72 -7.97
CA THR A 513 -3.27 -13.33 -6.57
C THR A 513 -3.82 -14.46 -5.71
N LEU A 514 -3.09 -14.87 -4.66
CA LEU A 514 -3.42 -16.04 -3.85
C LEU A 514 -4.62 -15.78 -2.95
N ALA A 515 -4.62 -14.63 -2.31
CA ALA A 515 -5.59 -14.27 -1.31
C ALA A 515 -5.83 -12.76 -1.28
N VAL A 516 -7.03 -12.36 -0.89
CA VAL A 516 -7.45 -10.97 -0.73
C VAL A 516 -8.27 -10.82 0.55
N ASP A 517 -8.63 -9.60 0.92
CA ASP A 517 -9.54 -9.42 2.04
C ASP A 517 -10.87 -10.11 1.77
N TYR A 518 -11.24 -10.96 2.71
CA TYR A 518 -12.45 -11.75 2.64
C TYR A 518 -13.72 -10.90 2.49
N PHE A 519 -13.76 -9.75 3.17
CA PHE A 519 -14.85 -8.79 3.06
C PHE A 519 -15.13 -8.36 1.62
N MET A 520 -14.10 -8.33 0.75
CA MET A 520 -14.26 -7.90 -0.64
C MET A 520 -14.79 -8.99 -1.56
N VAL A 521 -14.46 -10.25 -1.29
CA VAL A 521 -14.66 -11.37 -2.24
C VAL A 521 -15.11 -12.67 -1.56
N ASP A 522 -15.96 -12.59 -0.56
CA ASP A 522 -16.44 -13.77 0.16
C ASP A 522 -17.14 -14.80 -0.74
N GLU A 523 -16.69 -16.03 -0.69
CA GLU A 523 -17.22 -17.15 -1.49
C GLU A 523 -18.34 -17.93 -0.81
N ARG A 524 -18.57 -17.73 0.50
CA ARG A 524 -19.57 -18.50 1.29
C ARG A 524 -21.02 -18.15 0.97
N THR A 525 -21.26 -17.19 0.15
CA THR A 525 -22.51 -16.42 0.00
C THR A 525 -23.67 -17.14 -0.62
N LYS A 526 -23.56 -18.42 -0.99
CA LYS A 526 -24.52 -18.96 -1.99
C LYS A 526 -25.75 -19.64 -1.39
N ALA A 527 -25.74 -20.05 -0.13
CA ALA A 527 -26.90 -20.72 0.46
C ALA A 527 -27.73 -19.80 1.37
N GLU A 528 -27.09 -19.01 2.23
CA GLU A 528 -27.78 -18.06 3.12
C GLU A 528 -26.93 -16.79 3.27
N PRO A 529 -27.17 -15.73 2.49
CA PRO A 529 -26.44 -14.47 2.58
C PRO A 529 -26.71 -13.79 3.93
N ASN A 530 -25.65 -13.33 4.58
CA ASN A 530 -25.73 -12.56 5.81
C ASN A 530 -25.83 -11.04 5.53
N LEU A 531 -26.02 -10.23 6.57
CA LEU A 531 -26.13 -8.77 6.42
C LEU A 531 -24.91 -8.16 5.70
N MET A 532 -23.72 -8.70 5.94
CA MET A 532 -22.50 -8.20 5.30
C MET A 532 -22.43 -8.53 3.81
N ASP A 533 -22.98 -9.66 3.41
CA ASP A 533 -23.07 -10.01 1.99
C ASP A 533 -23.96 -9.01 1.24
N TYR A 534 -25.07 -8.61 1.84
CA TYR A 534 -25.94 -7.57 1.27
C TYR A 534 -25.26 -6.21 1.24
N MET A 535 -24.60 -5.80 2.33
CA MET A 535 -23.86 -4.54 2.37
C MET A 535 -22.71 -4.53 1.36
N ARG A 536 -21.99 -5.62 1.23
CA ARG A 536 -20.93 -5.78 0.24
C ARG A 536 -21.48 -5.69 -1.19
N SER A 537 -22.55 -6.42 -1.48
CA SER A 537 -23.20 -6.39 -2.79
C SER A 537 -23.68 -4.97 -3.15
N MET A 538 -24.22 -4.25 -2.19
CA MET A 538 -24.64 -2.87 -2.37
C MET A 538 -23.45 -1.93 -2.62
N LEU A 539 -22.34 -2.10 -1.86
CA LEU A 539 -21.18 -1.21 -1.95
C LEU A 539 -20.26 -1.51 -3.13
N PHE A 540 -20.08 -2.79 -3.46
CA PHE A 540 -19.07 -3.23 -4.42
C PHE A 540 -19.65 -3.91 -5.66
N GLY A 541 -20.97 -4.03 -5.74
CA GLY A 541 -21.66 -4.71 -6.82
C GLY A 541 -21.27 -6.18 -6.91
N ASN A 542 -21.06 -6.65 -8.14
CA ASN A 542 -20.61 -8.01 -8.43
C ASN A 542 -19.08 -8.15 -8.46
N LEU A 543 -18.38 -7.44 -7.55
CA LEU A 543 -16.93 -7.51 -7.44
C LEU A 543 -16.41 -8.94 -7.24
N HIS A 544 -17.14 -9.76 -6.48
CA HIS A 544 -16.81 -11.16 -6.28
C HIS A 544 -16.69 -11.92 -7.60
N ASP A 545 -17.74 -11.88 -8.43
CA ASP A 545 -17.79 -12.59 -9.70
C ASP A 545 -16.73 -12.05 -10.67
N TYR A 546 -16.62 -10.72 -10.74
CA TYR A 546 -15.57 -10.07 -11.53
C TYR A 546 -14.17 -10.54 -11.12
N TRP A 547 -13.89 -10.60 -9.80
CA TRP A 547 -12.59 -11.02 -9.30
C TRP A 547 -12.32 -12.50 -9.59
N ALA A 548 -13.29 -13.37 -9.36
CA ALA A 548 -13.19 -14.80 -9.66
C ALA A 548 -12.88 -15.05 -11.14
N GLU A 549 -13.52 -14.30 -12.04
CA GLU A 549 -13.30 -14.40 -13.49
C GLU A 549 -11.95 -13.83 -13.95
N ASN A 550 -11.47 -12.76 -13.32
CA ASN A 550 -10.32 -12.00 -13.80
C ASN A 550 -9.01 -12.26 -13.04
N ASN A 551 -9.04 -12.89 -11.86
CA ASN A 551 -7.85 -13.25 -11.09
C ASN A 551 -7.14 -14.50 -11.65
N LYS A 552 -6.74 -14.45 -12.91
CA LYS A 552 -6.05 -15.56 -13.63
C LYS A 552 -4.56 -15.30 -13.86
N GLY A 553 -4.05 -14.20 -13.26
CA GLY A 553 -2.74 -13.66 -13.58
C GLY A 553 -2.77 -12.77 -14.82
N TYR A 554 -1.68 -12.10 -15.08
CA TYR A 554 -1.62 -11.14 -16.17
C TYR A 554 -0.21 -11.00 -16.76
N PHE A 555 -0.18 -10.64 -18.05
CA PHE A 555 1.02 -10.28 -18.78
C PHE A 555 0.89 -8.84 -19.28
N VAL A 556 1.89 -8.02 -19.00
CA VAL A 556 1.99 -6.63 -19.46
C VAL A 556 3.30 -6.43 -20.19
N MET A 557 3.26 -5.72 -21.29
CA MET A 557 4.41 -5.44 -22.13
C MET A 557 4.45 -3.94 -22.46
N ASP A 558 5.62 -3.35 -22.26
CA ASP A 558 5.92 -1.98 -22.69
C ASP A 558 6.94 -2.01 -23.81
N MET A 559 6.88 -1.04 -24.70
CA MET A 559 7.83 -0.88 -25.81
C MET A 559 8.33 0.55 -25.89
N ARG A 560 9.61 0.70 -26.24
CA ARG A 560 10.21 1.99 -26.53
C ARG A 560 11.02 1.93 -27.81
N VAL A 561 10.96 3.00 -28.57
CA VAL A 561 11.79 3.20 -29.77
C VAL A 561 12.40 4.59 -29.67
N GLY A 562 13.70 4.65 -29.66
CA GLY A 562 14.48 5.87 -29.55
C GLY A 562 15.45 6.07 -30.69
N MET A 563 15.82 7.32 -30.94
CA MET A 563 16.81 7.70 -31.92
C MET A 563 17.66 8.86 -31.40
N LYS A 564 18.98 8.77 -31.58
CA LYS A 564 19.89 9.88 -31.42
C LYS A 564 19.84 10.72 -32.70
N VAL A 565 19.14 11.86 -32.65
CA VAL A 565 18.98 12.77 -33.81
C VAL A 565 20.29 13.52 -34.08
N THR A 566 20.95 13.94 -33.02
CA THR A 566 22.27 14.54 -33.05
C THR A 566 23.11 14.01 -31.88
N LYS A 567 24.37 14.47 -31.77
CA LYS A 567 25.21 14.12 -30.60
C LYS A 567 24.60 14.59 -29.27
N ASN A 568 23.76 15.60 -29.30
CA ASN A 568 23.20 16.28 -28.15
C ASN A 568 21.69 16.06 -27.96
N ILE A 569 20.99 15.61 -29.01
CA ILE A 569 19.53 15.48 -29.01
C ILE A 569 19.14 14.02 -29.23
N HIS A 570 18.30 13.50 -28.34
CA HIS A 570 17.68 12.20 -28.50
C HIS A 570 16.15 12.33 -28.38
N VAL A 571 15.44 11.53 -29.16
CA VAL A 571 13.98 11.47 -29.17
C VAL A 571 13.56 10.02 -28.94
N GLN A 572 12.58 9.79 -28.09
CA GLN A 572 12.09 8.47 -27.77
C GLN A 572 10.56 8.46 -27.67
N GLY A 573 9.93 7.51 -28.36
CA GLY A 573 8.53 7.15 -28.19
C GLY A 573 8.41 5.93 -27.29
N LEU A 574 7.50 5.98 -26.33
CA LEU A 574 7.20 4.86 -25.44
C LEU A 574 5.71 4.52 -25.52
N VAL A 575 5.42 3.24 -25.48
CA VAL A 575 4.06 2.72 -25.36
C VAL A 575 4.03 1.79 -24.16
N ASN A 576 3.42 2.26 -23.07
CA ASN A 576 3.19 1.42 -21.89
C ASN A 576 1.91 0.60 -22.10
N ASN A 577 1.90 -0.62 -21.54
CA ASN A 577 0.82 -1.59 -21.72
C ASN A 577 0.43 -1.75 -23.21
N LEU A 578 1.40 -2.12 -24.04
CA LEU A 578 1.27 -2.23 -25.50
C LEU A 578 0.05 -3.07 -25.92
N LEU A 579 -0.23 -4.14 -25.19
CA LEU A 579 -1.35 -5.05 -25.47
C LEU A 579 -2.69 -4.53 -24.94
N ASN A 580 -2.71 -3.37 -24.31
CA ASN A 580 -3.89 -2.80 -23.64
C ASN A 580 -4.59 -3.80 -22.70
N LYS A 581 -3.79 -4.56 -21.95
CA LYS A 581 -4.31 -5.56 -21.03
C LYS A 581 -4.94 -4.87 -19.82
N ARG A 582 -6.21 -5.19 -19.54
CA ARG A 582 -6.85 -4.83 -18.29
C ARG A 582 -6.35 -5.81 -17.21
N TYR A 583 -5.78 -5.31 -16.15
CA TYR A 583 -5.21 -6.13 -15.08
C TYR A 583 -5.36 -5.44 -13.73
N SER A 584 -5.50 -6.24 -12.68
CA SER A 584 -5.59 -5.77 -11.30
C SER A 584 -4.68 -6.60 -10.40
N ALA A 585 -3.89 -5.92 -9.58
CA ALA A 585 -3.10 -6.57 -8.54
C ALA A 585 -3.91 -6.76 -7.24
N ARG A 586 -4.92 -5.92 -7.06
CA ARG A 586 -5.88 -5.93 -5.93
C ARG A 586 -7.30 -5.74 -6.49
N PRO A 587 -8.33 -6.23 -5.80
CA PRO A 587 -9.70 -5.89 -6.15
C PRO A 587 -9.87 -4.36 -6.23
N MET A 588 -10.64 -3.89 -7.19
CA MET A 588 -10.96 -2.47 -7.42
C MET A 588 -9.78 -1.55 -7.80
N ASP A 589 -8.57 -2.09 -7.96
CA ASP A 589 -7.38 -1.34 -8.36
C ASP A 589 -6.90 -1.83 -9.73
N VAL A 590 -7.19 -1.09 -10.77
CA VAL A 590 -6.88 -1.46 -12.16
C VAL A 590 -5.62 -0.73 -12.63
N GLY A 591 -4.71 -1.49 -13.21
CA GLY A 591 -3.51 -0.93 -13.82
C GLY A 591 -3.83 -0.02 -15.00
N ALA A 592 -2.93 0.95 -15.24
CA ALA A 592 -3.12 1.93 -16.30
C ALA A 592 -3.38 1.29 -17.67
N PRO A 593 -4.29 1.86 -18.49
CA PRO A 593 -4.51 1.43 -19.85
C PRO A 593 -3.30 1.76 -20.72
N ARG A 594 -3.34 1.41 -22.00
CA ARG A 594 -2.29 1.77 -22.95
C ARG A 594 -2.04 3.27 -22.95
N THR A 595 -0.78 3.65 -22.76
CA THR A 595 -0.36 5.06 -22.66
C THR A 595 0.78 5.31 -23.64
N PHE A 596 0.69 6.39 -24.40
CA PHE A 596 1.70 6.84 -25.34
C PHE A 596 2.46 8.02 -24.75
N ILE A 597 3.79 7.96 -24.80
CA ILE A 597 4.66 8.99 -24.24
C ILE A 597 5.71 9.36 -25.31
N LEU A 598 5.90 10.66 -25.54
CA LEU A 598 6.99 11.19 -26.33
C LEU A 598 7.98 11.88 -25.38
N GLN A 599 9.24 11.48 -25.46
CA GLN A 599 10.33 12.06 -24.68
C GLN A 599 11.37 12.67 -25.60
N VAL A 600 11.75 13.89 -25.30
CA VAL A 600 12.86 14.60 -25.98
C VAL A 600 13.87 14.99 -24.93
N GLY A 601 15.12 14.60 -25.12
CA GLY A 601 16.24 14.97 -24.25
C GLY A 601 17.29 15.74 -25.03
N ALA A 602 17.83 16.78 -24.42
CA ALA A 602 18.95 17.58 -24.97
C ALA A 602 20.05 17.73 -23.91
N ASN A 603 21.30 17.51 -24.33
CA ASN A 603 22.49 17.72 -23.50
C ASN A 603 23.25 18.92 -24.07
N PHE A 604 23.52 19.90 -23.23
CA PHE A 604 24.20 21.15 -23.64
C PHE A 604 25.62 21.21 -23.08
#